data_b84953f7509ec3e5945024ba1a2ec6fa
#
_entry.id   b84953f7509ec3e5945024ba1a2ec6fa
#
_cell.length_a   1.000
_cell.length_b   1.000
_cell.length_c   1.000
_cell.angle_alpha   90.00
_cell.angle_beta   90.00
_cell.angle_gamma   90.00
#
_symmetry.space_group_name_H-M   'P 1'
#
loop_
_entity.id
_entity.type
_entity.pdbx_description
1 polymer ?
#
loop_
_entity_poly.entity_id
_entity_poly.type
_entity_poly.pdbx_seq_one_letter_code
_entity_poly.pdbx_strand_id
1 'polypeptide(L)'
;YEVYADEGITGTSTKKRVQFNRMLEDARAEKFKLILTKEVSRFSRNILDTIAYTRELKALGVGVIFMNDGIKTLEDDGELRLAIMASIAQEESRKTSSRVKWGQTRQMERGVVFGKSLLGSDVKDGKMTINPEGAEIVKLIFYKYAVEKKGTSVIARELREAGYKSYTGNAKWTNTSI
;
A
#
# COMPACT_ATOMS: atom_id res chain seq x y z
N TYR A 1 -28.05 23.47 -8.37
CA TYR A 1 -27.36 22.30 -7.76
C TYR A 1 -26.40 21.71 -8.78
N GLU A 2 -25.20 21.37 -8.35
CA GLU A 2 -24.20 20.71 -9.18
C GLU A 2 -23.84 19.35 -8.54
N VAL A 3 -23.57 18.32 -9.38
CA VAL A 3 -23.17 16.99 -8.92
C VAL A 3 -21.72 16.77 -9.30
N TYR A 4 -20.88 16.49 -8.32
CA TYR A 4 -19.48 16.13 -8.50
C TYR A 4 -19.33 14.63 -8.31
N ALA A 5 -19.17 13.90 -9.42
CA ALA A 5 -19.07 12.44 -9.40
C ALA A 5 -17.80 11.96 -10.12
N ASP A 6 -16.98 11.19 -9.43
CA ASP A 6 -15.81 10.49 -9.99
C ASP A 6 -16.19 9.02 -10.19
N GLU A 7 -16.51 8.60 -11.42
CA GLU A 7 -16.89 7.25 -11.75
C GLU A 7 -15.67 6.32 -11.89
N GLY A 8 -15.77 5.12 -11.31
CA GLY A 8 -14.79 4.04 -11.53
C GLY A 8 -13.39 4.27 -10.92
N ILE A 9 -13.19 5.32 -10.13
CA ILE A 9 -11.89 5.63 -9.56
C ILE A 9 -11.75 4.97 -8.18
N THR A 10 -10.72 4.13 -8.02
CA THR A 10 -10.36 3.59 -6.71
C THR A 10 -9.81 4.72 -5.83
N GLY A 11 -10.48 4.98 -4.69
CA GLY A 11 -10.24 6.15 -3.83
C GLY A 11 -8.92 6.16 -3.04
N THR A 12 -7.87 5.49 -3.53
CA THR A 12 -6.55 5.44 -2.87
C THR A 12 -5.65 6.64 -3.16
N SER A 13 -6.02 7.50 -4.13
CA SER A 13 -5.26 8.71 -4.44
C SER A 13 -6.21 9.85 -4.83
N THR A 14 -6.16 10.94 -4.09
CA THR A 14 -6.93 12.18 -4.37
C THR A 14 -6.49 12.84 -5.69
N LYS A 15 -5.25 12.62 -6.13
CA LYS A 15 -4.73 13.17 -7.41
C LYS A 15 -5.51 12.74 -8.65
N LYS A 16 -6.22 11.60 -8.60
CA LYS A 16 -7.02 11.07 -9.70
C LYS A 16 -8.50 11.46 -9.63
N ARG A 17 -8.94 12.13 -8.55
CA ARG A 17 -10.35 12.52 -8.33
C ARG A 17 -10.61 13.91 -8.89
N VAL A 18 -10.79 13.99 -10.20
CA VAL A 18 -10.92 15.25 -10.94
C VAL A 18 -12.12 16.06 -10.43
N GLN A 19 -13.28 15.42 -10.27
CA GLN A 19 -14.50 16.13 -9.85
C GLN A 19 -14.45 16.52 -8.36
N PHE A 20 -13.84 15.69 -7.52
CA PHE A 20 -13.63 16.05 -6.12
C PHE A 20 -12.71 17.28 -5.98
N ASN A 21 -11.62 17.33 -6.74
CA ASN A 21 -10.71 18.48 -6.73
C ASN A 21 -11.41 19.73 -7.27
N ARG A 22 -12.20 19.60 -8.34
CA ARG A 22 -13.02 20.69 -8.87
C ARG A 22 -14.02 21.20 -7.82
N MET A 23 -14.66 20.32 -7.07
CA MET A 23 -15.54 20.69 -5.95
C MET A 23 -14.80 21.54 -4.91
N LEU A 24 -13.56 21.18 -4.54
CA LEU A 24 -12.76 21.98 -3.61
C LEU A 24 -12.39 23.35 -4.19
N GLU A 25 -12.06 23.44 -5.48
CA GLU A 25 -11.77 24.70 -6.16
C GLU A 25 -13.01 25.59 -6.20
N ASP A 26 -14.17 25.02 -6.49
CA ASP A 26 -15.44 25.74 -6.50
C ASP A 26 -15.86 26.21 -5.09
N ALA A 27 -15.54 25.44 -4.05
CA ALA A 27 -15.72 25.85 -2.65
C ALA A 27 -14.83 27.05 -2.30
N ARG A 28 -13.54 27.03 -2.71
CA ARG A 28 -12.58 28.13 -2.54
C ARG A 28 -13.04 29.38 -3.30
N ALA A 29 -13.69 29.21 -4.45
CA ALA A 29 -14.29 30.28 -5.23
C ALA A 29 -15.67 30.71 -4.69
N GLU A 30 -16.08 30.25 -3.52
CA GLU A 30 -17.35 30.58 -2.83
C GLU A 30 -18.64 30.33 -3.64
N LYS A 31 -18.60 29.37 -4.59
CA LYS A 31 -19.76 29.09 -5.46
C LYS A 31 -20.94 28.45 -4.72
N PHE A 32 -20.69 27.83 -3.55
CA PHE A 32 -21.71 27.21 -2.71
C PHE A 32 -21.31 27.27 -1.24
N LYS A 33 -22.25 26.99 -0.34
CA LYS A 33 -22.02 27.00 1.12
C LYS A 33 -22.30 25.65 1.77
N LEU A 34 -22.75 24.64 1.01
CA LEU A 34 -23.10 23.34 1.55
C LEU A 34 -22.80 22.22 0.55
N ILE A 35 -22.19 21.17 1.06
CA ILE A 35 -21.95 19.90 0.37
C ILE A 35 -22.82 18.82 1.02
N LEU A 36 -23.58 18.09 0.20
CA LEU A 36 -24.32 16.91 0.63
C LEU A 36 -23.62 15.67 0.10
N THR A 37 -23.32 14.72 0.95
CA THR A 37 -22.75 13.43 0.58
C THR A 37 -23.46 12.31 1.32
N LYS A 38 -23.51 11.14 0.73
CA LYS A 38 -24.23 10.01 1.31
C LYS A 38 -23.60 9.57 2.63
N GLU A 39 -22.27 9.40 2.65
CA GLU A 39 -21.52 8.90 3.79
C GLU A 39 -20.05 9.35 3.73
N VAL A 40 -19.34 9.28 4.85
CA VAL A 40 -17.94 9.66 5.00
C VAL A 40 -17.05 8.89 4.01
N SER A 41 -17.31 7.62 3.79
CA SER A 41 -16.54 6.76 2.87
C SER A 41 -16.64 7.18 1.40
N ARG A 42 -17.70 7.90 1.01
CA ARG A 42 -17.85 8.47 -0.33
C ARG A 42 -17.09 9.77 -0.49
N PHE A 43 -16.98 10.53 0.57
CA PHE A 43 -16.23 11.77 0.57
C PHE A 43 -14.72 11.51 0.48
N SER A 44 -14.19 10.69 1.38
CA SER A 44 -12.82 10.15 1.28
C SER A 44 -12.72 8.76 1.91
N ARG A 45 -11.85 7.89 1.36
CA ARG A 45 -11.58 6.57 1.94
C ARG A 45 -10.68 6.64 3.17
N ASN A 46 -9.86 7.67 3.26
CA ASN A 46 -9.06 7.93 4.43
C ASN A 46 -9.78 8.94 5.32
N ILE A 47 -10.16 8.53 6.49
CA ILE A 47 -10.88 9.39 7.43
C ILE A 47 -10.03 10.61 7.88
N LEU A 48 -8.70 10.49 7.91
CA LEU A 48 -7.81 11.62 8.23
C LEU A 48 -7.86 12.68 7.12
N ASP A 49 -7.91 12.26 5.86
CA ASP A 49 -8.11 13.19 4.73
C ASP A 49 -9.49 13.85 4.82
N THR A 50 -10.52 13.10 5.23
CA THR A 50 -11.85 13.69 5.45
C THR A 50 -11.81 14.81 6.48
N ILE A 51 -11.15 14.59 7.62
CA ILE A 51 -10.99 15.62 8.67
C ILE A 51 -10.25 16.84 8.13
N ALA A 52 -9.16 16.63 7.38
CA ALA A 52 -8.40 17.74 6.80
C ALA A 52 -9.25 18.58 5.84
N TYR A 53 -9.96 17.94 4.90
CA TYR A 53 -10.82 18.63 3.94
C TYR A 53 -12.03 19.31 4.61
N THR A 54 -12.64 18.66 5.59
CA THR A 54 -13.78 19.28 6.30
C THR A 54 -13.37 20.49 7.13
N ARG A 55 -12.15 20.49 7.69
CA ARG A 55 -11.58 21.68 8.37
C ARG A 55 -11.32 22.81 7.38
N GLU A 56 -10.72 22.50 6.22
CA GLU A 56 -10.50 23.48 5.17
C GLU A 56 -11.84 24.10 4.71
N LEU A 57 -12.83 23.26 4.40
CA LEU A 57 -14.17 23.71 3.99
C LEU A 57 -14.86 24.54 5.07
N LYS A 58 -14.78 24.15 6.33
CA LYS A 58 -15.31 24.89 7.47
C LYS A 58 -14.67 26.28 7.59
N ALA A 59 -13.36 26.38 7.37
CA ALA A 59 -12.65 27.66 7.36
C ALA A 59 -13.12 28.60 6.22
N LEU A 60 -13.60 28.03 5.10
CA LEU A 60 -14.23 28.77 3.98
C LEU A 60 -15.72 29.01 4.20
N GLY A 61 -16.27 28.64 5.35
CA GLY A 61 -17.71 28.77 5.66
C GLY A 61 -18.58 27.77 4.87
N VAL A 62 -17.99 26.68 4.36
CA VAL A 62 -18.71 25.64 3.62
C VAL A 62 -18.94 24.43 4.55
N GLY A 63 -20.22 24.09 4.73
CA GLY A 63 -20.64 22.89 5.49
C GLY A 63 -20.60 21.62 4.67
N VAL A 64 -20.38 20.47 5.34
CA VAL A 64 -20.55 19.14 4.77
C VAL A 64 -21.55 18.36 5.61
N ILE A 65 -22.56 17.76 4.97
CA ILE A 65 -23.53 16.87 5.61
C ILE A 65 -23.33 15.46 5.08
N PHE A 66 -22.97 14.54 5.97
CA PHE A 66 -22.91 13.11 5.73
C PHE A 66 -24.24 12.49 6.14
N MET A 67 -25.11 12.25 5.16
CA MET A 67 -26.53 11.91 5.42
C MET A 67 -26.71 10.62 6.21
N ASN A 68 -25.99 9.54 5.81
CA ASN A 68 -26.11 8.23 6.48
C ASN A 68 -25.42 8.19 7.86
N ASP A 69 -24.36 8.97 8.03
CA ASP A 69 -23.59 9.03 9.26
C ASP A 69 -24.18 10.03 10.27
N GLY A 70 -25.12 10.86 9.84
CA GLY A 70 -25.76 11.87 10.67
C GLY A 70 -24.80 12.96 11.15
N ILE A 71 -23.73 13.25 10.37
CA ILE A 71 -22.68 14.21 10.74
C ILE A 71 -22.86 15.48 9.91
N LYS A 72 -22.82 16.63 10.60
CA LYS A 72 -22.82 17.96 9.99
C LYS A 72 -21.62 18.74 10.50
N THR A 73 -20.72 19.13 9.61
CA THR A 73 -19.42 19.69 10.00
C THR A 73 -19.44 21.10 10.57
N LEU A 74 -20.55 21.83 10.37
CA LEU A 74 -20.74 23.16 10.98
C LEU A 74 -21.31 23.09 12.41
N GLU A 75 -21.85 21.94 12.83
CA GLU A 75 -22.27 21.72 14.21
C GLU A 75 -21.05 21.47 15.10
N ASP A 76 -21.16 21.79 16.39
CA ASP A 76 -20.02 21.74 17.34
C ASP A 76 -19.47 20.33 17.54
N ASP A 77 -20.31 19.29 17.42
CA ASP A 77 -19.93 17.88 17.60
C ASP A 77 -19.46 17.20 16.30
N GLY A 78 -19.59 17.84 15.13
CA GLY A 78 -19.28 17.24 13.83
C GLY A 78 -17.83 16.77 13.72
N GLU A 79 -16.89 17.61 14.17
CA GLU A 79 -15.47 17.26 14.17
C GLU A 79 -15.13 16.15 15.16
N LEU A 80 -15.75 16.20 16.37
CA LEU A 80 -15.56 15.15 17.38
C LEU A 80 -16.03 13.79 16.87
N ARG A 81 -17.17 13.71 16.20
CA ARG A 81 -17.69 12.46 15.59
C ARG A 81 -16.72 11.92 14.55
N LEU A 82 -16.19 12.76 13.66
CA LEU A 82 -15.19 12.36 12.68
C LEU A 82 -13.90 11.86 13.35
N ALA A 83 -13.44 12.50 14.42
CA ALA A 83 -12.26 12.09 15.19
C ALA A 83 -12.46 10.73 15.87
N ILE A 84 -13.64 10.46 16.42
CA ILE A 84 -14.00 9.16 17.00
C ILE A 84 -13.99 8.09 15.92
N MET A 85 -14.61 8.35 14.76
CA MET A 85 -14.58 7.41 13.62
C MET A 85 -13.14 7.12 13.15
N ALA A 86 -12.28 8.13 13.12
CA ALA A 86 -10.87 7.97 12.78
C ALA A 86 -10.14 7.05 13.76
N SER A 87 -10.37 7.23 15.06
CA SER A 87 -9.78 6.40 16.12
C SER A 87 -10.23 4.94 16.01
N ILE A 88 -11.51 4.70 15.74
CA ILE A 88 -12.06 3.35 15.55
C ILE A 88 -11.42 2.69 14.30
N ALA A 89 -11.40 3.38 13.17
CA ALA A 89 -10.83 2.85 11.93
C ALA A 89 -9.33 2.52 12.06
N GLN A 90 -8.58 3.36 12.78
CA GLN A 90 -7.17 3.12 13.06
C GLN A 90 -6.97 1.87 13.95
N GLU A 91 -7.80 1.73 15.00
CA GLU A 91 -7.73 0.57 15.89
C GLU A 91 -8.11 -0.73 15.17
N GLU A 92 -9.12 -0.73 14.31
CA GLU A 92 -9.48 -1.88 13.46
C GLU A 92 -8.35 -2.27 12.52
N SER A 93 -7.70 -1.30 11.87
CA SER A 93 -6.54 -1.54 11.01
C SER A 93 -5.38 -2.16 11.79
N ARG A 94 -5.09 -1.65 13.00
CA ARG A 94 -4.07 -2.18 13.90
C ARG A 94 -4.37 -3.62 14.32
N LYS A 95 -5.60 -3.90 14.74
CA LYS A 95 -6.06 -5.25 15.12
C LYS A 95 -5.96 -6.24 13.95
N THR A 96 -6.37 -5.82 12.76
CA THR A 96 -6.29 -6.65 11.56
C THR A 96 -4.84 -6.99 11.22
N SER A 97 -3.94 -5.99 11.23
CA SER A 97 -2.50 -6.21 11.01
C SER A 97 -1.89 -7.17 12.04
N SER A 98 -2.25 -7.02 13.32
CA SER A 98 -1.79 -7.91 14.38
C SER A 98 -2.28 -9.35 14.20
N ARG A 99 -3.55 -9.53 13.82
CA ARG A 99 -4.13 -10.87 13.54
C ARG A 99 -3.44 -11.53 12.36
N VAL A 100 -3.19 -10.79 11.28
CA VAL A 100 -2.48 -11.31 10.09
C VAL A 100 -1.07 -11.72 10.46
N LYS A 101 -0.31 -10.86 11.15
CA LYS A 101 1.05 -11.18 11.62
C LYS A 101 1.06 -12.41 12.51
N TRP A 102 0.15 -12.49 13.48
CA TRP A 102 0.04 -13.66 14.36
C TRP A 102 -0.25 -14.94 13.56
N GLY A 103 -1.21 -14.89 12.63
CA GLY A 103 -1.52 -16.03 11.75
C GLY A 103 -0.33 -16.47 10.91
N GLN A 104 0.41 -15.53 10.32
CA GLN A 104 1.63 -15.83 9.55
C GLN A 104 2.71 -16.45 10.45
N THR A 105 2.96 -15.90 11.64
CA THR A 105 3.92 -16.45 12.60
C THR A 105 3.58 -17.89 12.95
N ARG A 106 2.32 -18.20 13.25
CA ARG A 106 1.87 -19.56 13.56
C ARG A 106 2.05 -20.54 12.39
N GLN A 107 1.86 -20.08 11.17
CA GLN A 107 2.11 -20.90 9.99
C GLN A 107 3.62 -21.10 9.77
N MET A 108 4.45 -20.08 9.97
CA MET A 108 5.92 -20.19 9.91
C MET A 108 6.45 -21.19 10.95
N GLU A 109 5.94 -21.15 12.18
CA GLU A 109 6.25 -22.12 13.24
C GLU A 109 5.93 -23.57 12.85
N ARG A 110 4.94 -23.77 11.99
CA ARG A 110 4.57 -25.07 11.40
C ARG A 110 5.38 -25.43 10.14
N GLY A 111 6.39 -24.60 9.80
CA GLY A 111 7.25 -24.81 8.63
C GLY A 111 6.67 -24.31 7.31
N VAL A 112 5.57 -23.56 7.32
CA VAL A 112 5.03 -22.95 6.10
C VAL A 112 5.90 -21.78 5.68
N VAL A 113 6.39 -21.81 4.46
CA VAL A 113 7.20 -20.74 3.85
C VAL A 113 6.31 -19.80 3.07
N PHE A 114 6.30 -18.52 3.47
CA PHE A 114 5.67 -17.45 2.72
C PHE A 114 6.70 -16.80 1.79
N GLY A 115 6.34 -16.64 0.53
CA GLY A 115 7.21 -16.00 -0.43
C GLY A 115 7.19 -16.69 -1.78
N LYS A 116 8.04 -16.18 -2.64
CA LYS A 116 8.27 -16.74 -3.97
C LYS A 116 9.52 -17.62 -3.94
N SER A 117 9.61 -18.54 -4.90
CA SER A 117 10.85 -19.26 -5.17
C SER A 117 12.01 -18.29 -5.42
N LEU A 118 13.19 -18.67 -5.00
CA LEU A 118 14.44 -17.93 -5.18
C LEU A 118 15.43 -18.82 -5.93
N LEU A 119 16.55 -18.25 -6.36
CA LEU A 119 17.62 -19.05 -6.95
C LEU A 119 18.05 -20.15 -5.95
N GLY A 120 18.07 -21.39 -6.40
CA GLY A 120 18.43 -22.56 -5.58
C GLY A 120 17.33 -23.10 -4.69
N SER A 121 16.13 -22.50 -4.68
CA SER A 121 15.00 -23.01 -3.91
C SER A 121 13.67 -22.75 -4.60
N ASP A 122 12.81 -23.76 -4.63
CA ASP A 122 11.45 -23.67 -5.11
C ASP A 122 10.47 -23.69 -3.95
N VAL A 123 9.50 -22.78 -3.97
CA VAL A 123 8.42 -22.70 -2.99
C VAL A 123 7.11 -23.08 -3.67
N LYS A 124 6.51 -24.17 -3.24
CA LYS A 124 5.23 -24.67 -3.72
C LYS A 124 4.37 -25.12 -2.54
N ASP A 125 3.13 -24.68 -2.49
CA ASP A 125 2.16 -25.03 -1.44
C ASP A 125 2.68 -24.79 -0.01
N GLY A 126 3.42 -23.68 0.17
CA GLY A 126 4.00 -23.32 1.46
C GLY A 126 5.21 -24.17 1.89
N LYS A 127 5.72 -25.03 1.03
CA LYS A 127 6.92 -25.84 1.27
C LYS A 127 8.07 -25.37 0.40
N MET A 128 9.26 -25.32 0.99
CA MET A 128 10.49 -25.01 0.27
C MET A 128 11.23 -26.31 -0.04
N THR A 129 11.62 -26.47 -1.29
CA THR A 129 12.46 -27.57 -1.76
C THR A 129 13.72 -27.01 -2.43
N ILE A 130 14.82 -27.72 -2.32
CA ILE A 130 16.07 -27.33 -3.00
C ILE A 130 15.92 -27.60 -4.49
N ASN A 131 16.24 -26.58 -5.29
CA ASN A 131 16.44 -26.72 -6.74
C ASN A 131 17.93 -26.98 -7.00
N PRO A 132 18.33 -28.19 -7.44
CA PRO A 132 19.75 -28.56 -7.52
C PRO A 132 20.57 -27.66 -8.43
N GLU A 133 20.03 -27.30 -9.60
CA GLU A 133 20.73 -26.46 -10.59
C GLU A 133 20.98 -25.05 -10.03
N GLY A 134 19.94 -24.44 -9.45
CA GLY A 134 20.07 -23.13 -8.83
C GLY A 134 20.93 -23.14 -7.58
N ALA A 135 20.91 -24.23 -6.80
CA ALA A 135 21.71 -24.36 -5.59
C ALA A 135 23.22 -24.36 -5.87
N GLU A 136 23.67 -24.97 -6.97
CA GLU A 136 25.08 -24.91 -7.37
C GLU A 136 25.53 -23.49 -7.73
N ILE A 137 24.66 -22.70 -8.37
CA ILE A 137 24.95 -21.29 -8.67
C ILE A 137 25.04 -20.49 -7.36
N VAL A 138 24.14 -20.74 -6.41
CA VAL A 138 24.17 -20.09 -5.09
C VAL A 138 25.47 -20.42 -4.36
N LYS A 139 25.89 -21.70 -4.31
CA LYS A 139 27.17 -22.11 -3.71
C LYS A 139 28.34 -21.38 -4.36
N LEU A 140 28.35 -21.29 -5.70
CA LEU A 140 29.40 -20.60 -6.44
C LEU A 140 29.46 -19.11 -6.08
N ILE A 141 28.30 -18.43 -5.97
CA ILE A 141 28.21 -17.03 -5.55
C ILE A 141 28.82 -16.86 -4.15
N PHE A 142 28.40 -17.68 -3.19
CA PHE A 142 28.93 -17.61 -1.83
C PHE A 142 30.43 -17.90 -1.77
N TYR A 143 30.94 -18.87 -2.54
CA TYR A 143 32.38 -19.17 -2.62
C TYR A 143 33.16 -17.94 -3.13
N LYS A 144 32.72 -17.37 -4.26
CA LYS A 144 33.35 -16.16 -4.83
C LYS A 144 33.33 -14.98 -3.88
N TYR A 145 32.25 -14.79 -3.15
CA TYR A 145 32.11 -13.69 -2.19
C TYR A 145 32.92 -13.93 -0.91
N ALA A 146 32.74 -15.09 -0.28
CA ALA A 146 33.31 -15.37 1.05
C ALA A 146 34.77 -15.79 1.00
N VAL A 147 35.17 -16.60 -0.01
CA VAL A 147 36.52 -17.19 -0.12
C VAL A 147 37.40 -16.33 -1.04
N GLU A 148 36.93 -16.05 -2.26
CA GLU A 148 37.70 -15.25 -3.23
C GLU A 148 37.64 -13.73 -2.95
N LYS A 149 36.81 -13.29 -1.99
CA LYS A 149 36.65 -11.88 -1.58
C LYS A 149 36.26 -10.93 -2.73
N LYS A 150 35.55 -11.46 -3.74
CA LYS A 150 35.07 -10.68 -4.88
C LYS A 150 33.85 -9.85 -4.52
N GLY A 151 33.77 -8.62 -5.04
CA GLY A 151 32.58 -7.79 -4.91
C GLY A 151 31.41 -8.28 -5.79
N THR A 152 30.18 -7.98 -5.38
CA THR A 152 28.96 -8.44 -6.07
C THR A 152 28.90 -8.05 -7.57
N SER A 153 29.42 -6.86 -7.93
CA SER A 153 29.52 -6.42 -9.33
C SER A 153 30.45 -7.29 -10.19
N VAL A 154 31.57 -7.77 -9.60
CA VAL A 154 32.53 -8.66 -10.26
C VAL A 154 31.90 -10.04 -10.45
N ILE A 155 31.26 -10.56 -9.39
CA ILE A 155 30.57 -11.85 -9.42
C ILE A 155 29.45 -11.83 -10.49
N ALA A 156 28.64 -10.75 -10.53
CA ALA A 156 27.58 -10.59 -11.52
C ALA A 156 28.12 -10.59 -12.97
N ARG A 157 29.28 -9.97 -13.19
CA ARG A 157 29.95 -10.00 -14.50
C ARG A 157 30.42 -11.42 -14.87
N GLU A 158 31.13 -12.10 -13.95
CA GLU A 158 31.63 -13.46 -14.18
C GLU A 158 30.49 -14.46 -14.46
N LEU A 159 29.35 -14.36 -13.75
CA LEU A 159 28.19 -15.19 -13.99
C LEU A 159 27.56 -14.94 -15.38
N ARG A 160 27.53 -13.69 -15.85
CA ARG A 160 27.09 -13.36 -17.20
C ARG A 160 28.02 -13.95 -18.27
N GLU A 161 29.32 -13.76 -18.10
CA GLU A 161 30.35 -14.27 -19.03
C GLU A 161 30.34 -15.80 -19.12
N ALA A 162 30.09 -16.46 -17.98
CA ALA A 162 29.96 -17.92 -17.92
C ALA A 162 28.60 -18.45 -18.40
N GLY A 163 27.65 -17.57 -18.80
CA GLY A 163 26.35 -17.95 -19.35
C GLY A 163 25.33 -18.46 -18.31
N TYR A 164 25.56 -18.28 -17.03
CA TYR A 164 24.59 -18.65 -16.00
C TYR A 164 23.31 -17.82 -16.12
N LYS A 165 22.16 -18.47 -15.90
CA LYS A 165 20.86 -17.81 -15.87
C LYS A 165 20.44 -17.49 -14.44
N SER A 166 19.84 -16.32 -14.25
CA SER A 166 19.25 -15.93 -12.98
C SER A 166 17.95 -16.71 -12.72
N TYR A 167 17.38 -16.57 -11.52
CA TYR A 167 16.09 -17.19 -11.17
C TYR A 167 14.97 -16.89 -12.19
N THR A 168 14.97 -15.70 -12.79
CA THR A 168 13.99 -15.33 -13.83
C THR A 168 14.28 -15.89 -15.22
N GLY A 169 15.29 -16.73 -15.37
CA GLY A 169 15.73 -17.29 -16.65
C GLY A 169 16.55 -16.33 -17.53
N ASN A 170 16.78 -15.10 -17.05
CA ASN A 170 17.57 -14.11 -17.77
C ASN A 170 19.07 -14.30 -17.54
N ALA A 171 19.87 -14.07 -18.56
CA ALA A 171 21.33 -14.01 -18.46
C ALA A 171 21.84 -12.68 -17.83
N LYS A 172 20.94 -11.73 -17.56
CA LYS A 172 21.30 -10.41 -17.02
C LYS A 172 21.43 -10.47 -15.50
N TRP A 173 22.65 -10.58 -15.03
CA TRP A 173 23.00 -10.43 -13.63
C TRP A 173 23.37 -8.99 -13.28
N THR A 174 22.92 -8.51 -12.14
CA THR A 174 23.25 -7.20 -11.58
C THR A 174 23.81 -7.39 -10.16
N ASN A 175 24.44 -6.36 -9.62
CA ASN A 175 24.91 -6.37 -8.23
C ASN A 175 23.76 -6.58 -7.20
N THR A 176 22.55 -6.23 -7.57
CA THR A 176 21.34 -6.39 -6.74
C THR A 176 20.69 -7.78 -6.88
N SER A 177 21.14 -8.60 -7.85
CA SER A 177 20.68 -9.97 -8.04
C SER A 177 21.61 -11.01 -7.41
N ILE A 178 22.74 -10.58 -6.87
CA ILE A 178 23.70 -11.35 -6.07
C ILE A 178 23.38 -11.17 -4.58
#